data_5a05b542bad5ad3d23e749d71d2b3b98
#
_entry.id   5a05b542bad5ad3d23e749d71d2b3b98
#
_cell.length_a   1.000
_cell.length_b   1.000
_cell.length_c   1.000
_cell.angle_alpha   90.00
_cell.angle_beta   90.00
_cell.angle_gamma   90.00
#
_symmetry.space_group_name_H-M   'P 1'
#
loop_
_entity.id
_entity.type
_entity.pdbx_description
1 polymer ?
#
loop_
_entity_poly.entity_id
_entity_poly.type
_entity_poly.pdbx_seq_one_letter_code
_entity_poly.pdbx_strand_id
1 'polypeptide(L)'
;MKQGAIIALLFSLISAASAAPFKTLRLETGEQQMLTTKYSVKRSAIGRPEIATLKVLNSREFLITAKQAGSTSLLLWQGGREPTEFKIDVIPSLPANARNGVAVDASGGFVSLEGQTQSLEQHDRLLTAGGPTSLDNTYQTGAIQVQTDIRIVEFSRSELKQIGTALSYVGGDTSAAGGSSSLLSILDPTPLGQLIGYTTNGSTSSSILVGHDTGNFKAAINALSRNGYAYTLAQPSLVSLSGQTATFLAGGEFPYPVSNRDGQVQIEYKQFGVRLQLTPTVLSEDSIMLKVAPEVSDLDFTSGVQASGVSVPSLNVRRTDTSIQLAPGESFIISGLISRSTFANADRLPGLGDIPILGALFRSTRFEQEDKELLMIVTPHLVKPIAKDAELPELPGETYSNYAPSFTDMLFRDMDKEAVNRASSKTRKSDVGFAN
;
A
#
# COMPACT_ATOMS: atom_id res chain seq x y z
N MET A 1 61.20 -58.97 27.02
CA MET A 1 61.84 -59.40 25.77
C MET A 1 61.47 -58.40 24.69
N LYS A 2 62.33 -57.42 24.40
CA LYS A 2 63.21 -57.31 23.20
C LYS A 2 62.37 -57.35 21.96
N GLN A 3 62.29 -56.31 21.14
CA GLN A 3 63.19 -55.54 20.28
C GLN A 3 62.26 -54.43 19.65
N GLY A 4 62.53 -53.17 19.50
CA GLY A 4 63.71 -52.55 18.86
C GLY A 4 63.51 -52.36 17.37
N ALA A 5 62.93 -51.24 16.94
CA ALA A 5 63.06 -50.79 15.58
C ALA A 5 63.13 -49.26 15.54
N ILE A 6 64.31 -48.79 15.25
CA ILE A 6 64.71 -47.41 14.99
C ILE A 6 64.22 -47.08 13.58
N ILE A 7 63.25 -46.14 13.41
CA ILE A 7 62.94 -45.54 12.15
C ILE A 7 63.54 -44.13 12.15
N ALA A 8 64.54 -43.95 11.30
CA ALA A 8 65.26 -42.71 11.06
C ALA A 8 64.29 -41.66 10.46
N LEU A 9 64.10 -40.55 11.13
CA LEU A 9 63.38 -39.39 10.67
C LEU A 9 64.30 -38.58 9.72
N LEU A 10 64.05 -38.71 8.44
CA LEU A 10 64.56 -37.77 7.45
C LEU A 10 63.67 -36.53 7.43
N PHE A 11 64.03 -35.53 8.23
CA PHE A 11 63.44 -34.20 8.18
C PHE A 11 64.10 -33.50 6.98
N SER A 12 63.38 -33.45 5.84
CA SER A 12 63.74 -32.56 4.74
C SER A 12 63.48 -31.13 5.18
N LEU A 13 64.53 -30.34 5.35
CA LEU A 13 64.44 -28.89 5.47
C LEU A 13 63.85 -28.34 4.19
N ILE A 14 62.55 -28.11 4.20
CA ILE A 14 61.89 -27.17 3.26
C ILE A 14 62.32 -25.80 3.76
N SER A 15 63.34 -25.24 3.09
CA SER A 15 63.71 -23.83 3.24
C SER A 15 62.51 -22.99 2.84
N ALA A 16 61.76 -22.47 3.79
CA ALA A 16 60.77 -21.46 3.55
C ALA A 16 61.52 -20.24 2.98
N ALA A 17 61.45 -20.03 1.68
CA ALA A 17 61.86 -18.79 1.09
C ALA A 17 61.05 -17.68 1.75
N SER A 18 61.68 -16.95 2.64
CA SER A 18 61.13 -15.73 3.24
C SER A 18 60.91 -14.74 2.11
N ALA A 19 59.68 -14.66 1.61
CA ALA A 19 59.29 -13.63 0.67
C ALA A 19 59.59 -12.27 1.30
N ALA A 20 60.50 -11.50 0.72
CA ALA A 20 60.76 -10.14 1.18
C ALA A 20 59.45 -9.37 1.21
N PRO A 21 59.18 -8.59 2.27
CA PRO A 21 57.91 -7.87 2.37
C PRO A 21 57.76 -6.91 1.17
N PHE A 22 56.75 -7.17 0.33
CA PHE A 22 56.42 -6.29 -0.77
C PHE A 22 56.01 -4.93 -0.17
N LYS A 23 56.65 -3.86 -0.69
CA LYS A 23 56.21 -2.49 -0.33
C LYS A 23 54.91 -2.21 -1.07
N THR A 24 53.81 -2.23 -0.31
CA THR A 24 52.47 -1.91 -0.83
C THR A 24 52.24 -0.40 -0.81
N LEU A 25 51.83 0.15 -1.93
CA LEU A 25 51.45 1.54 -2.10
C LEU A 25 49.93 1.55 -2.30
N ARG A 26 49.21 2.19 -1.39
CA ARG A 26 47.75 2.39 -1.49
C ARG A 26 47.47 3.79 -1.98
N LEU A 27 46.65 3.92 -3.04
CA LEU A 27 46.27 5.17 -3.66
C LEU A 27 44.78 5.19 -3.91
N GLU A 28 44.17 6.36 -3.88
CA GLU A 28 42.80 6.54 -4.35
C GLU A 28 42.75 6.82 -5.84
N THR A 29 41.66 6.46 -6.52
CA THR A 29 41.49 6.77 -7.94
C THR A 29 41.62 8.28 -8.20
N GLY A 30 42.48 8.67 -9.12
CA GLY A 30 42.80 10.08 -9.40
C GLY A 30 43.95 10.64 -8.58
N GLU A 31 44.40 9.94 -7.54
CA GLU A 31 45.52 10.39 -6.71
C GLU A 31 46.86 10.26 -7.42
N GLN A 32 47.76 11.16 -7.12
CA GLN A 32 49.14 11.15 -7.61
C GLN A 32 50.09 11.11 -6.43
N GLN A 33 51.02 10.15 -6.47
CA GLN A 33 52.05 10.00 -5.46
C GLN A 33 53.43 9.98 -6.04
N MET A 34 54.35 10.72 -5.44
CA MET A 34 55.76 10.73 -5.82
C MET A 34 56.50 9.62 -5.08
N LEU A 35 57.12 8.75 -5.83
CA LEU A 35 57.99 7.70 -5.32
C LEU A 35 59.45 8.12 -5.55
N THR A 36 60.22 8.30 -4.44
CA THR A 36 61.63 8.58 -4.50
C THR A 36 62.43 7.34 -4.10
N THR A 37 63.38 6.97 -4.95
CA THR A 37 64.25 5.81 -4.76
C THR A 37 65.62 6.16 -4.27
N LYS A 38 66.23 5.33 -3.40
CA LYS A 38 67.58 5.55 -2.87
C LYS A 38 68.68 5.48 -3.95
N TYR A 39 68.48 4.66 -4.94
CA TYR A 39 69.43 4.41 -6.05
C TYR A 39 68.81 4.77 -7.40
N SER A 40 69.69 5.10 -8.36
CA SER A 40 69.28 5.43 -9.72
C SER A 40 68.63 4.21 -10.39
N VAL A 41 67.45 4.39 -10.94
CA VAL A 41 66.69 3.37 -11.70
C VAL A 41 67.02 3.47 -13.16
N LYS A 42 67.42 2.35 -13.78
CA LYS A 42 67.74 2.26 -15.21
C LYS A 42 66.53 1.84 -16.06
N ARG A 43 65.63 1.07 -15.50
CA ARG A 43 64.41 0.57 -16.17
C ARG A 43 63.29 0.45 -15.18
N SER A 44 62.06 0.73 -15.61
CA SER A 44 60.83 0.57 -14.88
C SER A 44 59.77 -0.13 -15.73
N ALA A 45 58.96 -0.94 -15.13
CA ALA A 45 57.82 -1.58 -15.79
C ALA A 45 56.64 -1.61 -14.83
N ILE A 46 55.44 -1.33 -15.37
CA ILE A 46 54.18 -1.43 -14.66
C ILE A 46 53.33 -2.53 -15.29
N GLY A 47 52.70 -3.38 -14.48
CA GLY A 47 52.00 -4.56 -14.94
C GLY A 47 50.71 -4.24 -15.71
N ARG A 48 49.90 -3.28 -15.18
CA ARG A 48 48.61 -2.87 -15.79
C ARG A 48 48.53 -1.35 -15.89
N PRO A 49 48.80 -0.77 -17.08
CA PRO A 49 48.78 0.68 -17.30
C PRO A 49 47.39 1.32 -17.18
N GLU A 50 46.33 0.52 -17.30
CA GLU A 50 44.96 0.95 -17.08
C GLU A 50 44.67 1.28 -15.61
N ILE A 51 45.30 0.58 -14.64
CA ILE A 51 45.13 0.79 -13.21
C ILE A 51 45.96 1.96 -12.70
N ALA A 52 47.26 1.96 -13.07
CA ALA A 52 48.13 3.06 -12.70
C ALA A 52 49.17 3.34 -13.80
N THR A 53 49.60 4.57 -13.91
CA THR A 53 50.69 4.96 -14.85
C THR A 53 51.85 5.54 -14.07
N LEU A 54 53.04 5.32 -14.62
CA LEU A 54 54.30 5.82 -14.11
C LEU A 54 54.91 6.86 -15.05
N LYS A 55 55.12 8.05 -14.52
CA LYS A 55 55.87 9.10 -15.24
C LYS A 55 57.24 9.26 -14.59
N VAL A 56 58.31 9.10 -15.34
CA VAL A 56 59.69 9.30 -14.89
C VAL A 56 59.98 10.80 -14.87
N LEU A 57 60.26 11.36 -13.71
CA LEU A 57 60.66 12.77 -13.56
C LEU A 57 62.19 12.92 -13.67
N ASN A 58 62.90 12.03 -12.94
CA ASN A 58 64.35 11.91 -13.05
C ASN A 58 64.80 10.48 -12.70
N SER A 59 66.10 10.20 -12.65
CA SER A 59 66.61 8.84 -12.38
C SER A 59 66.27 8.27 -10.99
N ARG A 60 65.71 9.06 -10.07
CA ARG A 60 65.34 8.67 -8.70
C ARG A 60 63.93 9.01 -8.33
N GLU A 61 63.24 9.82 -9.10
CA GLU A 61 61.88 10.32 -8.79
C GLU A 61 60.91 9.90 -9.89
N PHE A 62 59.81 9.32 -9.45
CA PHE A 62 58.77 8.75 -10.27
C PHE A 62 57.42 9.26 -9.76
N LEU A 63 56.56 9.74 -10.66
CA LEU A 63 55.22 10.09 -10.36
C LEU A 63 54.31 8.94 -10.76
N ILE A 64 53.63 8.38 -9.78
CA ILE A 64 52.62 7.35 -9.96
C ILE A 64 51.27 8.04 -9.97
N THR A 65 50.46 7.81 -11.03
CA THR A 65 49.10 8.33 -11.13
C THR A 65 48.15 7.14 -11.16
N ALA A 66 47.28 7.08 -10.16
CA ALA A 66 46.19 6.11 -10.04
C ALA A 66 45.07 6.46 -11.01
N LYS A 67 44.65 5.53 -11.90
CA LYS A 67 43.61 5.78 -12.90
C LYS A 67 42.33 5.04 -12.62
N GLN A 68 42.43 3.74 -12.40
CA GLN A 68 41.27 2.87 -12.19
C GLN A 68 41.49 2.00 -10.95
N ALA A 69 40.42 1.70 -10.25
CA ALA A 69 40.46 0.82 -9.09
C ALA A 69 40.93 -0.60 -9.45
N GLY A 70 41.79 -1.18 -8.63
CA GLY A 70 42.39 -2.49 -8.88
C GLY A 70 43.80 -2.59 -8.32
N SER A 71 44.49 -3.70 -8.55
CA SER A 71 45.87 -3.94 -8.11
C SER A 71 46.81 -4.20 -9.27
N THR A 72 48.00 -3.60 -9.20
CA THR A 72 49.07 -3.78 -10.20
C THR A 72 50.43 -3.82 -9.52
N SER A 73 51.46 -4.32 -10.23
CA SER A 73 52.85 -4.32 -9.77
C SER A 73 53.69 -3.32 -10.51
N LEU A 74 54.64 -2.71 -9.80
CA LEU A 74 55.68 -1.84 -10.35
C LEU A 74 57.02 -2.46 -10.06
N LEU A 75 57.76 -2.74 -11.10
CA LEU A 75 59.14 -3.26 -11.07
C LEU A 75 60.16 -2.16 -11.42
N LEU A 76 61.14 -1.98 -10.54
CA LEU A 76 62.19 -0.98 -10.70
C LEU A 76 63.57 -1.67 -10.72
N TRP A 77 64.31 -1.59 -11.85
CA TRP A 77 65.66 -2.13 -11.96
C TRP A 77 66.70 -1.06 -11.64
N GLN A 78 67.32 -1.25 -10.49
CA GLN A 78 68.40 -0.41 -9.99
C GLN A 78 69.72 -1.05 -10.37
N GLY A 79 70.65 -0.29 -10.98
CA GLY A 79 71.87 -0.83 -11.56
C GLY A 79 72.65 -1.82 -10.67
N GLY A 80 72.80 -3.05 -11.13
CA GLY A 80 73.58 -4.11 -10.45
C GLY A 80 72.91 -4.80 -9.26
N ARG A 81 71.58 -4.62 -9.08
CA ARG A 81 70.77 -5.22 -8.02
C ARG A 81 69.57 -5.97 -8.56
N GLU A 82 68.97 -6.84 -7.76
CA GLU A 82 67.68 -7.43 -8.07
C GLU A 82 66.59 -6.35 -8.21
N PRO A 83 65.61 -6.54 -9.08
CA PRO A 83 64.52 -5.58 -9.25
C PRO A 83 63.73 -5.45 -7.95
N THR A 84 63.43 -4.23 -7.56
CA THR A 84 62.54 -3.96 -6.44
C THR A 84 61.09 -3.93 -6.93
N GLU A 85 60.25 -4.78 -6.34
CA GLU A 85 58.82 -4.83 -6.65
C GLU A 85 58.02 -4.02 -5.64
N PHE A 86 57.12 -3.21 -6.17
CA PHE A 86 56.10 -2.48 -5.41
C PHE A 86 54.72 -2.99 -5.85
N LYS A 87 53.87 -3.33 -4.91
CA LYS A 87 52.48 -3.59 -5.15
C LYS A 87 51.71 -2.27 -5.05
N ILE A 88 50.99 -1.89 -6.11
CA ILE A 88 50.15 -0.69 -6.14
C ILE A 88 48.72 -1.12 -6.07
N ASP A 89 48.04 -0.79 -4.97
CA ASP A 89 46.63 -1.06 -4.76
C ASP A 89 45.85 0.27 -4.88
N VAL A 90 45.06 0.41 -5.93
CA VAL A 90 44.22 1.56 -6.20
C VAL A 90 42.81 1.27 -5.72
N ILE A 91 42.34 2.01 -4.73
CA ILE A 91 40.99 1.93 -4.20
C ILE A 91 40.11 3.01 -4.81
N PRO A 92 38.79 2.78 -4.95
CA PRO A 92 37.89 3.83 -5.42
C PRO A 92 37.84 5.01 -4.45
N SER A 93 37.83 6.23 -5.01
CA SER A 93 37.61 7.43 -4.21
C SER A 93 36.14 7.51 -3.81
N LEU A 94 35.88 7.26 -2.54
CA LEU A 94 34.54 7.26 -1.96
C LEU A 94 34.44 8.28 -0.83
N PRO A 95 33.36 9.03 -0.73
CA PRO A 95 33.12 9.90 0.43
C PRO A 95 33.04 9.05 1.72
N ALA A 96 33.47 9.64 2.84
CA ALA A 96 33.59 8.92 4.11
C ALA A 96 32.27 8.28 4.57
N ASN A 97 31.15 8.91 4.27
CA ASN A 97 29.81 8.38 4.57
C ASN A 97 29.44 7.13 3.75
N ALA A 98 29.99 6.96 2.55
CA ALA A 98 29.74 5.78 1.75
C ALA A 98 30.55 4.57 2.23
N ARG A 99 31.65 4.77 2.95
CA ARG A 99 32.53 3.70 3.50
C ARG A 99 32.05 3.15 4.84
N ASN A 100 31.05 3.77 5.50
CA ASN A 100 30.58 3.32 6.79
C ASN A 100 30.14 1.86 6.75
N GLY A 101 30.78 1.02 7.54
CA GLY A 101 30.46 -0.41 7.65
C GLY A 101 30.97 -1.29 6.51
N VAL A 102 31.67 -0.74 5.50
CA VAL A 102 32.17 -1.49 4.35
C VAL A 102 33.68 -1.33 4.21
N ALA A 103 34.38 -2.45 4.22
CA ALA A 103 35.80 -2.52 3.86
C ALA A 103 35.95 -2.62 2.35
N VAL A 104 36.85 -1.81 1.80
CA VAL A 104 37.20 -1.81 0.37
C VAL A 104 38.62 -2.26 0.24
N ASP A 105 38.86 -3.40 -0.38
CA ASP A 105 40.19 -3.96 -0.62
C ASP A 105 40.43 -4.14 -2.14
N ALA A 106 41.64 -3.79 -2.58
CA ALA A 106 42.05 -3.93 -3.96
C ALA A 106 43.17 -4.99 -4.06
N SER A 107 42.84 -6.25 -3.83
CA SER A 107 43.82 -7.36 -3.94
C SER A 107 43.46 -8.29 -5.08
N GLY A 108 44.49 -8.90 -5.67
CA GLY A 108 44.32 -9.89 -6.75
C GLY A 108 43.86 -9.34 -8.10
N GLY A 109 43.81 -8.01 -8.28
CA GLY A 109 43.33 -7.37 -9.53
C GLY A 109 41.86 -7.09 -9.58
N PHE A 110 41.14 -7.32 -8.47
CA PHE A 110 39.73 -7.02 -8.27
C PHE A 110 39.60 -6.04 -7.10
N VAL A 111 38.49 -5.28 -7.09
CA VAL A 111 38.06 -4.54 -5.90
C VAL A 111 37.06 -5.42 -5.16
N SER A 112 37.37 -5.83 -3.95
CA SER A 112 36.46 -6.52 -3.05
C SER A 112 35.77 -5.50 -2.13
N LEU A 113 34.45 -5.56 -2.11
CA LEU A 113 33.61 -4.80 -1.19
C LEU A 113 33.10 -5.77 -0.13
N GLU A 114 33.50 -5.60 1.13
CA GLU A 114 33.11 -6.51 2.23
C GLU A 114 32.53 -5.71 3.37
N GLY A 115 31.39 -6.16 3.91
CA GLY A 115 30.79 -5.55 5.08
C GLY A 115 29.31 -5.31 4.96
N GLN A 116 28.82 -4.42 5.81
CA GLN A 116 27.42 -4.14 5.98
C GLN A 116 27.04 -2.78 5.38
N THR A 117 26.07 -2.79 4.47
CA THR A 117 25.46 -1.56 3.94
C THR A 117 24.21 -1.20 4.74
N GLN A 118 24.03 0.10 4.99
CA GLN A 118 22.86 0.62 5.73
C GLN A 118 21.68 0.94 4.82
N SER A 119 21.94 1.15 3.51
CA SER A 119 20.89 1.48 2.55
C SER A 119 21.20 0.93 1.17
N LEU A 120 20.14 0.76 0.36
CA LEU A 120 20.27 0.34 -1.04
C LEU A 120 21.05 1.39 -1.86
N GLU A 121 20.86 2.67 -1.55
CA GLU A 121 21.57 3.77 -2.21
C GLU A 121 23.08 3.74 -1.91
N GLN A 122 23.48 3.42 -0.66
CA GLN A 122 24.88 3.23 -0.29
C GLN A 122 25.48 2.06 -1.06
N HIS A 123 24.77 0.95 -1.16
CA HIS A 123 25.18 -0.25 -1.88
C HIS A 123 25.39 0.05 -3.38
N ASP A 124 24.45 0.73 -4.03
CA ASP A 124 24.54 1.09 -5.44
C ASP A 124 25.71 2.05 -5.73
N ARG A 125 25.94 3.02 -4.86
CA ARG A 125 27.10 3.92 -4.94
C ARG A 125 28.43 3.17 -4.83
N LEU A 126 28.52 2.19 -3.91
CA LEU A 126 29.71 1.35 -3.74
C LEU A 126 29.98 0.51 -4.97
N LEU A 127 28.95 -0.14 -5.54
CA LEU A 127 29.06 -0.92 -6.77
C LEU A 127 29.51 -0.06 -7.96
N THR A 128 28.89 1.10 -8.12
CA THR A 128 29.22 2.04 -9.18
C THR A 128 30.68 2.51 -9.09
N ALA A 129 31.16 2.81 -7.89
CA ALA A 129 32.53 3.25 -7.65
C ALA A 129 33.56 2.13 -7.74
N GLY A 130 33.19 0.90 -7.36
CA GLY A 130 34.04 -0.29 -7.50
C GLY A 130 34.31 -0.68 -8.96
N GLY A 131 33.41 -0.29 -9.86
CA GLY A 131 33.50 -0.59 -11.29
C GLY A 131 33.04 -2.00 -11.66
N PRO A 132 33.08 -2.35 -12.98
CA PRO A 132 32.48 -3.60 -13.49
C PRO A 132 33.21 -4.89 -13.07
N THR A 133 34.38 -4.78 -12.48
CA THR A 133 35.19 -5.92 -11.99
C THR A 133 35.19 -6.01 -10.46
N SER A 134 34.32 -5.29 -9.78
CA SER A 134 34.19 -5.39 -8.32
C SER A 134 33.51 -6.69 -7.90
N LEU A 135 34.08 -7.33 -6.88
CA LEU A 135 33.49 -8.48 -6.20
C LEU A 135 32.69 -7.95 -5.02
N ASP A 136 31.39 -8.12 -5.09
CA ASP A 136 30.46 -7.68 -4.05
C ASP A 136 30.21 -8.78 -3.03
N ASN A 137 30.76 -8.62 -1.84
CA ASN A 137 30.52 -9.42 -0.65
C ASN A 137 29.83 -8.57 0.45
N THR A 138 29.15 -7.51 0.05
CA THR A 138 28.39 -6.72 1.01
C THR A 138 27.04 -7.37 1.29
N TYR A 139 26.56 -7.23 2.51
CA TYR A 139 25.22 -7.67 2.91
C TYR A 139 24.49 -6.52 3.60
N GLN A 140 23.21 -6.46 3.36
CA GLN A 140 22.35 -5.53 4.07
C GLN A 140 21.92 -6.14 5.40
N THR A 141 21.99 -5.38 6.49
CA THR A 141 21.66 -5.89 7.82
C THR A 141 20.18 -6.17 7.95
N GLY A 142 19.85 -7.43 7.90
CA GLY A 142 18.49 -7.93 8.10
C GLY A 142 17.58 -7.63 6.92
N ALA A 143 16.63 -8.52 6.71
CA ALA A 143 15.55 -8.27 5.77
C ALA A 143 14.70 -7.11 6.32
N ILE A 144 14.80 -5.91 5.72
CA ILE A 144 14.02 -4.75 6.14
C ILE A 144 12.57 -5.02 5.76
N GLN A 145 11.70 -5.08 6.76
CA GLN A 145 10.28 -5.27 6.59
C GLN A 145 9.55 -3.93 6.70
N VAL A 146 8.59 -3.74 5.82
CA VAL A 146 7.73 -2.57 5.80
C VAL A 146 6.30 -3.03 6.04
N GLN A 147 5.70 -2.56 7.11
CA GLN A 147 4.25 -2.62 7.32
C GLN A 147 3.64 -1.42 6.62
N THR A 148 2.63 -1.66 5.81
CA THR A 148 1.90 -0.59 5.15
C THR A 148 0.45 -0.64 5.59
N ASP A 149 0.01 0.45 6.22
CA ASP A 149 -1.36 0.65 6.67
C ASP A 149 -2.09 1.53 5.67
N ILE A 150 -3.25 1.06 5.21
CA ILE A 150 -4.09 1.83 4.29
C ILE A 150 -5.41 2.11 4.97
N ARG A 151 -5.90 3.35 4.82
CA ARG A 151 -7.22 3.75 5.27
C ARG A 151 -8.02 4.20 4.07
N ILE A 152 -9.12 3.51 3.82
CA ILE A 152 -10.06 3.83 2.76
C ILE A 152 -11.35 4.26 3.43
N VAL A 153 -11.67 5.54 3.27
CA VAL A 153 -12.81 6.19 3.91
C VAL A 153 -13.75 6.64 2.82
N GLU A 154 -14.99 6.20 2.89
CA GLU A 154 -16.08 6.67 2.05
C GLU A 154 -17.19 7.24 2.92
N PHE A 155 -17.60 8.44 2.61
CA PHE A 155 -18.73 9.11 3.20
C PHE A 155 -19.75 9.43 2.11
N SER A 156 -21.00 9.03 2.32
CA SER A 156 -22.10 9.41 1.43
C SER A 156 -23.24 10.04 2.24
N ARG A 157 -23.80 11.11 1.70
CA ARG A 157 -24.95 11.81 2.24
C ARG A 157 -26.02 11.93 1.17
N SER A 158 -27.23 11.57 1.53
CA SER A 158 -28.41 11.74 0.67
C SER A 158 -29.44 12.61 1.35
N GLU A 159 -29.99 13.56 0.61
CA GLU A 159 -31.06 14.43 1.04
C GLU A 159 -32.19 14.39 0.00
N LEU A 160 -33.39 14.03 0.42
CA LEU A 160 -34.58 13.99 -0.43
C LEU A 160 -35.66 14.83 0.24
N LYS A 161 -36.15 15.84 -0.49
CA LYS A 161 -37.31 16.64 -0.11
C LYS A 161 -38.33 16.56 -1.23
N GLN A 162 -39.54 16.20 -0.87
CA GLN A 162 -40.63 16.11 -1.83
C GLN A 162 -41.90 16.70 -1.21
N ILE A 163 -42.54 17.56 -1.96
CA ILE A 163 -43.89 18.06 -1.64
C ILE A 163 -44.73 17.92 -2.87
N GLY A 164 -45.91 17.37 -2.75
CA GLY A 164 -46.83 17.19 -3.87
C GLY A 164 -48.26 17.27 -3.44
N THR A 165 -49.09 17.68 -4.38
CA THR A 165 -50.56 17.79 -4.21
C THR A 165 -51.22 17.03 -5.34
N ALA A 166 -52.38 16.46 -5.05
CA ALA A 166 -53.28 15.88 -6.04
C ALA A 166 -54.70 16.24 -5.72
N LEU A 167 -55.44 16.62 -6.77
CA LEU A 167 -56.85 16.97 -6.71
C LEU A 167 -57.58 16.12 -7.74
N SER A 168 -58.71 15.54 -7.33
CA SER A 168 -59.58 14.86 -8.28
C SER A 168 -61.04 15.20 -8.00
N TYR A 169 -61.80 15.30 -9.06
CA TYR A 169 -63.26 15.51 -9.04
C TYR A 169 -63.93 14.42 -9.87
N VAL A 170 -64.90 13.75 -9.28
CA VAL A 170 -65.72 12.75 -9.97
C VAL A 170 -67.18 13.12 -9.76
N GLY A 171 -67.84 13.57 -10.81
CA GLY A 171 -69.25 13.96 -10.77
C GLY A 171 -70.02 13.51 -12.00
N GLY A 172 -70.96 12.58 -11.84
CA GLY A 172 -71.78 12.06 -12.90
C GLY A 172 -70.96 11.53 -14.09
N ASP A 173 -71.16 12.11 -15.27
CA ASP A 173 -70.43 11.74 -16.50
C ASP A 173 -69.05 12.46 -16.66
N THR A 174 -68.64 13.29 -15.69
CA THR A 174 -67.41 14.07 -15.76
C THR A 174 -66.46 13.73 -14.63
N SER A 175 -65.19 13.45 -15.03
CA SER A 175 -64.10 13.30 -14.08
C SER A 175 -62.91 14.16 -14.48
N ALA A 176 -62.30 14.82 -13.49
CA ALA A 176 -61.12 15.64 -13.65
C ALA A 176 -60.12 15.31 -12.54
N ALA A 177 -58.88 15.10 -12.90
CA ALA A 177 -57.80 14.87 -11.90
C ALA A 177 -56.56 15.66 -12.32
N GLY A 178 -55.86 16.22 -11.35
CA GLY A 178 -54.63 16.96 -11.55
C GLY A 178 -53.72 16.84 -10.33
N GLY A 179 -52.42 16.88 -10.55
CA GLY A 179 -51.41 16.79 -9.48
C GLY A 179 -50.30 15.76 -9.75
N SER A 180 -49.58 15.36 -8.72
CA SER A 180 -48.50 14.38 -8.82
C SER A 180 -49.05 13.01 -9.21
N SER A 181 -48.43 12.35 -10.20
CA SER A 181 -48.86 11.03 -10.69
C SER A 181 -48.83 9.95 -9.61
N SER A 182 -47.90 10.04 -8.65
CA SER A 182 -47.81 9.13 -7.51
C SER A 182 -48.96 9.27 -6.51
N LEU A 183 -49.59 10.47 -6.45
CA LEU A 183 -50.76 10.72 -5.58
C LEU A 183 -52.07 10.44 -6.32
N LEU A 184 -52.11 10.61 -7.63
CA LEU A 184 -53.31 10.30 -8.43
C LEU A 184 -53.65 8.80 -8.37
N SER A 185 -52.66 7.92 -8.32
CA SER A 185 -52.89 6.47 -8.18
C SER A 185 -53.51 6.08 -6.80
N ILE A 186 -53.33 6.93 -5.78
CA ILE A 186 -53.89 6.70 -4.46
C ILE A 186 -55.34 7.20 -4.39
N LEU A 187 -55.70 8.15 -5.24
CA LEU A 187 -57.04 8.71 -5.29
C LEU A 187 -58.06 7.82 -6.05
N ASP A 188 -57.58 6.82 -6.79
CA ASP A 188 -58.44 5.88 -7.54
C ASP A 188 -58.95 4.75 -6.61
N PRO A 189 -60.12 4.32 -6.73
CA PRO A 189 -61.42 4.14 -6.10
C PRO A 189 -61.46 3.79 -4.58
N THR A 190 -60.42 4.00 -3.83
CA THR A 190 -60.48 3.72 -2.33
C THR A 190 -61.14 4.87 -1.57
N PRO A 191 -62.04 4.59 -0.60
CA PRO A 191 -62.62 5.63 0.26
C PRO A 191 -61.52 6.34 1.04
N LEU A 192 -61.34 7.64 0.81
CA LEU A 192 -60.31 8.45 1.49
C LEU A 192 -60.45 8.55 3.03
N GLY A 193 -61.58 8.12 3.60
CA GLY A 193 -61.77 8.03 5.06
C GLY A 193 -60.81 7.07 5.78
N GLN A 194 -60.08 6.18 5.04
CA GLN A 194 -59.03 5.33 5.57
C GLN A 194 -57.61 5.88 5.38
N LEU A 195 -57.44 7.03 4.73
CA LEU A 195 -56.14 7.57 4.33
C LEU A 195 -55.55 8.62 5.27
N ILE A 196 -56.26 8.94 6.40
CA ILE A 196 -55.66 9.70 7.51
C ILE A 196 -54.84 8.70 8.35
N GLY A 197 -53.69 8.35 7.89
CA GLY A 197 -52.85 7.41 8.57
C GLY A 197 -51.40 7.41 7.99
N TYR A 198 -50.44 7.20 8.85
CA TYR A 198 -49.09 6.85 8.51
C TYR A 198 -49.10 5.63 7.60
N THR A 199 -48.92 5.82 6.30
CA THR A 199 -48.65 4.67 5.41
C THR A 199 -47.15 4.39 5.43
N THR A 200 -46.75 3.49 6.29
CA THR A 200 -45.44 2.83 6.19
C THR A 200 -45.56 1.73 5.14
N ASN A 201 -45.44 2.08 3.88
CA ASN A 201 -45.16 1.07 2.87
C ASN A 201 -43.72 0.60 3.06
N GLY A 202 -43.49 -0.45 3.84
CA GLY A 202 -42.28 -1.30 3.89
C GLY A 202 -40.88 -0.65 3.80
N SER A 203 -40.79 0.64 3.50
CA SER A 203 -39.56 1.43 3.52
C SER A 203 -39.66 2.47 4.63
N THR A 204 -38.61 2.63 5.39
CA THR A 204 -38.44 3.50 6.57
C THR A 204 -38.58 5.02 6.30
N SER A 205 -39.45 5.42 5.39
CA SER A 205 -39.71 6.83 5.08
C SER A 205 -41.05 7.30 5.69
N SER A 206 -40.97 8.29 6.56
CA SER A 206 -42.16 8.95 7.12
C SER A 206 -42.64 9.99 6.12
N SER A 207 -43.85 9.81 5.57
CA SER A 207 -44.54 10.81 4.75
C SER A 207 -45.84 11.20 5.46
N ILE A 208 -46.17 12.47 5.40
CA ILE A 208 -47.48 12.96 5.85
C ILE A 208 -48.38 13.01 4.63
N LEU A 209 -49.41 12.19 4.63
CA LEU A 209 -50.49 12.23 3.66
C LEU A 209 -51.74 12.76 4.35
N VAL A 210 -52.24 13.90 3.87
CA VAL A 210 -53.50 14.47 4.31
C VAL A 210 -54.45 14.43 3.14
N GLY A 211 -55.58 13.77 3.28
CA GLY A 211 -56.61 13.68 2.29
C GLY A 211 -57.99 14.15 2.83
N HIS A 212 -58.80 14.72 1.96
CA HIS A 212 -60.19 15.09 2.25
C HIS A 212 -61.06 14.56 1.15
N ASP A 213 -62.15 13.93 1.52
CA ASP A 213 -63.15 13.34 0.60
C ASP A 213 -64.54 13.91 0.97
N THR A 214 -65.14 14.63 0.03
CA THR A 214 -66.52 15.13 0.08
C THR A 214 -67.43 14.42 -0.90
N GLY A 215 -67.15 13.17 -1.21
CA GLY A 215 -67.91 12.34 -2.16
C GLY A 215 -67.48 12.55 -3.62
N ASN A 216 -67.60 13.75 -4.12
CA ASN A 216 -67.25 14.10 -5.51
C ASN A 216 -65.90 14.75 -5.65
N PHE A 217 -65.33 15.30 -4.60
CA PHE A 217 -64.05 16.02 -4.64
C PHE A 217 -63.05 15.35 -3.66
N LYS A 218 -61.90 15.00 -4.16
CA LYS A 218 -60.82 14.42 -3.38
C LYS A 218 -59.59 15.31 -3.50
N ALA A 219 -58.92 15.58 -2.39
CA ALA A 219 -57.69 16.33 -2.31
C ALA A 219 -56.69 15.57 -1.45
N ALA A 220 -55.43 15.48 -1.88
CA ALA A 220 -54.34 14.87 -1.13
C ALA A 220 -53.09 15.74 -1.19
N ILE A 221 -52.41 15.87 -0.07
CA ILE A 221 -51.10 16.54 0.05
C ILE A 221 -50.13 15.53 0.61
N ASN A 222 -49.00 15.39 -0.04
CA ASN A 222 -47.84 14.56 0.40
C ASN A 222 -46.67 15.48 0.66
N ALA A 223 -46.07 15.36 1.86
CA ALA A 223 -44.83 16.01 2.20
C ALA A 223 -43.84 14.96 2.77
N LEU A 224 -42.66 14.85 2.16
CA LEU A 224 -41.64 13.92 2.58
C LEU A 224 -40.31 14.68 2.72
N SER A 225 -39.63 14.48 3.84
CA SER A 225 -38.23 14.89 4.00
C SER A 225 -37.45 13.69 4.54
N ARG A 226 -36.38 13.36 3.84
CA ARG A 226 -35.52 12.23 4.17
C ARG A 226 -34.07 12.65 4.10
N ASN A 227 -33.33 12.42 5.17
CA ASN A 227 -31.90 12.63 5.23
C ASN A 227 -31.23 11.31 5.63
N GLY A 228 -30.24 10.91 4.89
CA GLY A 228 -29.46 9.72 5.15
C GLY A 228 -27.96 9.99 5.02
N TYR A 229 -27.19 9.30 5.80
CA TYR A 229 -25.74 9.27 5.63
C TYR A 229 -25.25 7.83 5.81
N ALA A 230 -24.16 7.50 5.11
CA ALA A 230 -23.44 6.26 5.29
C ALA A 230 -21.94 6.58 5.38
N TYR A 231 -21.26 5.85 6.26
CA TYR A 231 -19.82 5.94 6.47
C TYR A 231 -19.24 4.55 6.40
N THR A 232 -18.28 4.35 5.50
CA THR A 232 -17.58 3.10 5.32
C THR A 232 -16.09 3.31 5.56
N LEU A 233 -15.51 2.46 6.40
CA LEU A 233 -14.09 2.48 6.69
C LEU A 233 -13.51 1.08 6.47
N ALA A 234 -12.48 0.99 5.62
CA ALA A 234 -11.66 -0.20 5.47
C ALA A 234 -10.19 0.13 5.78
N GLN A 235 -9.58 -0.68 6.63
CA GLN A 235 -8.20 -0.47 7.09
C GLN A 235 -7.37 -1.76 6.90
N PRO A 236 -7.02 -2.12 5.65
CA PRO A 236 -6.10 -3.23 5.45
C PRO A 236 -4.67 -2.84 5.85
N SER A 237 -3.97 -3.78 6.48
CA SER A 237 -2.56 -3.67 6.83
C SER A 237 -1.83 -4.89 6.30
N LEU A 238 -0.64 -4.69 5.72
CA LEU A 238 0.13 -5.76 5.13
C LEU A 238 1.64 -5.51 5.33
N VAL A 239 2.36 -6.56 5.72
CA VAL A 239 3.81 -6.52 5.88
C VAL A 239 4.47 -7.19 4.68
N SER A 240 5.49 -6.55 4.14
CA SER A 240 6.29 -7.06 3.02
C SER A 240 7.77 -6.78 3.25
N LEU A 241 8.63 -7.62 2.67
CA LEU A 241 10.06 -7.34 2.57
C LEU A 241 10.33 -6.21 1.57
N SER A 242 11.35 -5.41 1.83
CA SER A 242 11.81 -4.40 0.86
C SER A 242 12.12 -5.03 -0.50
N GLY A 243 11.56 -4.46 -1.58
CA GLY A 243 11.69 -4.95 -2.96
C GLY A 243 10.78 -6.13 -3.32
N GLN A 244 9.99 -6.68 -2.38
CA GLN A 244 9.11 -7.82 -2.65
C GLN A 244 7.64 -7.40 -2.72
N THR A 245 6.92 -7.97 -3.69
CA THR A 245 5.48 -7.74 -3.83
C THR A 245 4.72 -8.65 -2.87
N ALA A 246 3.80 -8.07 -2.12
CA ALA A 246 2.85 -8.78 -1.29
C ALA A 246 1.42 -8.47 -1.72
N THR A 247 0.54 -9.46 -1.54
CA THR A 247 -0.89 -9.33 -1.85
C THR A 247 -1.73 -9.82 -0.68
N PHE A 248 -2.83 -9.12 -0.44
CA PHE A 248 -3.82 -9.46 0.57
C PHE A 248 -5.21 -9.37 -0.04
N LEU A 249 -6.10 -10.30 0.28
CA LEU A 249 -7.51 -10.27 -0.10
C LEU A 249 -8.35 -10.70 1.10
N ALA A 250 -9.26 -9.83 1.52
CA ALA A 250 -10.28 -10.13 2.51
C ALA A 250 -11.66 -9.88 1.88
N GLY A 251 -12.41 -10.93 1.62
CA GLY A 251 -13.70 -10.85 0.93
C GLY A 251 -14.29 -12.21 0.65
N GLY A 252 -15.03 -12.31 -0.44
CA GLY A 252 -15.66 -13.52 -0.90
C GLY A 252 -15.63 -13.66 -2.43
N GLU A 253 -16.28 -14.69 -2.93
CA GLU A 253 -16.47 -14.91 -4.35
C GLU A 253 -17.96 -14.99 -4.65
N PHE A 254 -18.40 -14.25 -5.65
CA PHE A 254 -19.78 -14.24 -6.10
C PHE A 254 -19.93 -15.06 -7.38
N PRO A 255 -20.81 -16.10 -7.40
CA PRO A 255 -21.08 -16.89 -8.58
C PRO A 255 -22.02 -16.15 -9.56
N TYR A 256 -21.68 -16.14 -10.83
CA TYR A 256 -22.56 -15.63 -11.89
C TYR A 256 -22.62 -16.59 -13.08
N PRO A 257 -23.80 -16.72 -13.71
CA PRO A 257 -23.97 -17.62 -14.84
C PRO A 257 -23.42 -16.99 -16.12
N VAL A 258 -22.63 -17.76 -16.86
CA VAL A 258 -22.13 -17.41 -18.20
C VAL A 258 -22.67 -18.43 -19.19
N SER A 259 -23.31 -17.97 -20.27
CA SER A 259 -23.82 -18.86 -21.33
C SER A 259 -22.73 -19.10 -22.37
N ASN A 260 -22.39 -20.38 -22.60
CA ASN A 260 -21.52 -20.79 -23.70
C ASN A 260 -22.26 -20.78 -25.04
N ARG A 261 -21.52 -20.80 -26.17
CA ARG A 261 -22.07 -20.84 -27.52
C ARG A 261 -23.05 -22.02 -27.77
N ASP A 262 -22.93 -23.09 -27.00
CA ASP A 262 -23.76 -24.31 -27.08
C ASP A 262 -25.00 -24.27 -26.18
N GLY A 263 -25.32 -23.10 -25.58
CA GLY A 263 -26.49 -22.90 -24.71
C GLY A 263 -26.32 -23.54 -23.30
N GLN A 264 -25.16 -24.05 -22.97
CA GLN A 264 -24.90 -24.57 -21.62
C GLN A 264 -24.54 -23.40 -20.69
N VAL A 265 -25.13 -23.40 -19.49
CA VAL A 265 -24.85 -22.43 -18.44
C VAL A 265 -23.65 -22.91 -17.62
N GLN A 266 -22.59 -22.15 -17.63
CA GLN A 266 -21.42 -22.35 -16.77
C GLN A 266 -21.45 -21.30 -15.62
N ILE A 267 -21.03 -21.71 -14.43
CA ILE A 267 -20.90 -20.80 -13.29
C ILE A 267 -19.46 -20.32 -13.22
N GLU A 268 -19.28 -19.01 -13.27
CA GLU A 268 -18.00 -18.36 -12.98
C GLU A 268 -18.07 -17.63 -11.65
N TYR A 269 -16.90 -17.45 -11.01
CA TYR A 269 -16.79 -16.78 -9.71
C TYR A 269 -16.04 -15.46 -9.86
N LYS A 270 -16.59 -14.39 -9.31
CA LYS A 270 -15.96 -13.08 -9.27
C LYS A 270 -15.62 -12.72 -7.84
N GLN A 271 -14.34 -12.44 -7.58
CA GLN A 271 -13.88 -11.99 -6.26
C GLN A 271 -14.35 -10.57 -5.97
N PHE A 272 -14.77 -10.36 -4.72
CA PHE A 272 -15.11 -9.05 -4.18
C PHE A 272 -14.58 -8.90 -2.75
N GLY A 273 -14.53 -7.66 -2.25
CA GLY A 273 -14.01 -7.34 -0.92
C GLY A 273 -12.85 -6.35 -0.96
N VAL A 274 -11.98 -6.40 0.02
CA VAL A 274 -10.80 -5.54 0.15
C VAL A 274 -9.57 -6.29 -0.36
N ARG A 275 -8.99 -5.79 -1.44
CA ARG A 275 -7.74 -6.29 -2.03
C ARG A 275 -6.67 -5.24 -1.89
N LEU A 276 -5.48 -5.66 -1.51
CA LEU A 276 -4.29 -4.83 -1.42
C LEU A 276 -3.13 -5.54 -2.09
N GLN A 277 -2.49 -4.86 -3.01
CA GLN A 277 -1.20 -5.25 -3.55
C GLN A 277 -0.20 -4.12 -3.32
N LEU A 278 0.98 -4.45 -2.82
CA LEU A 278 2.02 -3.46 -2.55
C LEU A 278 3.42 -4.02 -2.79
N THR A 279 4.32 -3.11 -3.11
CA THR A 279 5.76 -3.38 -3.25
C THR A 279 6.50 -2.20 -2.64
N PRO A 280 6.96 -2.30 -1.38
CA PRO A 280 7.78 -1.28 -0.75
C PRO A 280 9.24 -1.46 -1.15
N THR A 281 9.97 -0.38 -1.32
CA THR A 281 11.42 -0.37 -1.52
C THR A 281 12.02 0.67 -0.58
N VAL A 282 12.76 0.24 0.40
CA VAL A 282 13.46 1.12 1.35
C VAL A 282 14.73 1.63 0.67
N LEU A 283 14.79 2.93 0.41
CA LEU A 283 15.94 3.59 -0.19
C LEU A 283 16.96 3.99 0.89
N SER A 284 16.45 4.53 2.00
CA SER A 284 17.22 4.90 3.19
C SER A 284 16.35 4.75 4.43
N GLU A 285 16.90 5.00 5.63
CA GLU A 285 16.15 4.99 6.89
C GLU A 285 14.97 5.98 6.90
N ASP A 286 15.08 7.08 6.17
CA ASP A 286 14.08 8.14 6.10
C ASP A 286 13.28 8.15 4.78
N SER A 287 13.44 7.13 3.92
CA SER A 287 12.82 7.15 2.59
C SER A 287 12.41 5.76 2.13
N ILE A 288 11.12 5.62 1.91
CA ILE A 288 10.48 4.40 1.39
C ILE A 288 9.75 4.75 0.11
N MET A 289 10.14 4.13 -0.99
CA MET A 289 9.35 4.14 -2.22
C MET A 289 8.32 3.02 -2.14
N LEU A 290 7.05 3.37 -2.30
CA LEU A 290 5.93 2.44 -2.19
C LEU A 290 5.12 2.43 -3.47
N LYS A 291 5.07 1.29 -4.14
CA LYS A 291 4.07 1.01 -5.17
C LYS A 291 2.89 0.31 -4.52
N VAL A 292 1.69 0.88 -4.66
CA VAL A 292 0.49 0.42 -3.96
C VAL A 292 -0.73 0.41 -4.87
N ALA A 293 -1.48 -0.68 -4.83
CA ALA A 293 -2.71 -0.87 -5.60
C ALA A 293 -3.84 -1.40 -4.69
N PRO A 294 -4.47 -0.53 -3.87
CA PRO A 294 -5.64 -0.87 -3.09
C PRO A 294 -6.90 -0.96 -3.97
N GLU A 295 -7.75 -1.92 -3.66
CA GLU A 295 -9.06 -2.10 -4.29
C GLU A 295 -10.09 -2.46 -3.21
N VAL A 296 -11.24 -1.78 -3.22
CA VAL A 296 -12.42 -2.15 -2.42
C VAL A 296 -13.58 -2.36 -3.36
N SER A 297 -14.26 -3.49 -3.22
CA SER A 297 -15.41 -3.84 -4.03
C SER A 297 -16.54 -4.40 -3.19
N ASP A 298 -17.76 -3.91 -3.47
CA ASP A 298 -18.99 -4.26 -2.78
C ASP A 298 -20.05 -4.74 -3.77
N LEU A 299 -20.89 -5.69 -3.33
CA LEU A 299 -22.04 -6.16 -4.09
C LEU A 299 -23.24 -5.26 -3.87
N ASP A 300 -23.81 -4.73 -4.96
CA ASP A 300 -25.05 -3.95 -4.93
C ASP A 300 -26.20 -4.76 -5.55
N PHE A 301 -27.11 -5.20 -4.70
CA PHE A 301 -28.30 -5.96 -5.09
C PHE A 301 -29.45 -5.07 -5.61
N THR A 302 -29.38 -3.76 -5.38
CA THR A 302 -30.42 -2.81 -5.82
C THR A 302 -30.32 -2.48 -7.29
N SER A 303 -29.08 -2.46 -7.82
CA SER A 303 -28.76 -2.15 -9.23
C SER A 303 -28.47 -3.43 -10.05
N GLY A 304 -28.82 -4.60 -9.53
CA GLY A 304 -28.60 -5.90 -10.18
C GLY A 304 -29.55 -6.15 -11.36
N VAL A 305 -29.16 -7.10 -12.18
CA VAL A 305 -29.98 -7.58 -13.32
C VAL A 305 -30.45 -9.01 -13.08
N GLN A 306 -31.63 -9.35 -13.59
CA GLN A 306 -32.10 -10.73 -13.61
C GLN A 306 -31.67 -11.41 -14.90
N ALA A 307 -30.87 -12.48 -14.78
CA ALA A 307 -30.43 -13.30 -15.89
C ALA A 307 -30.78 -14.77 -15.62
N SER A 308 -31.51 -15.39 -16.54
CA SER A 308 -31.91 -16.80 -16.45
C SER A 308 -32.60 -17.19 -15.11
N GLY A 309 -33.39 -16.29 -14.53
CA GLY A 309 -34.09 -16.53 -13.26
C GLY A 309 -33.23 -16.31 -12.00
N VAL A 310 -31.96 -15.91 -12.17
CA VAL A 310 -31.04 -15.57 -11.07
C VAL A 310 -30.83 -14.06 -11.01
N SER A 311 -30.92 -13.47 -9.81
CA SER A 311 -30.57 -12.07 -9.59
C SER A 311 -29.05 -11.93 -9.47
N VAL A 312 -28.45 -11.24 -10.44
CA VAL A 312 -27.01 -10.94 -10.48
C VAL A 312 -26.81 -9.52 -9.99
N PRO A 313 -26.17 -9.28 -8.83
CA PRO A 313 -25.90 -7.93 -8.33
C PRO A 313 -24.87 -7.22 -9.20
N SER A 314 -24.87 -5.91 -9.16
CA SER A 314 -23.77 -5.10 -9.69
C SER A 314 -22.59 -5.09 -8.71
N LEU A 315 -21.40 -4.84 -9.22
CA LEU A 315 -20.17 -4.74 -8.42
C LEU A 315 -19.69 -3.28 -8.45
N ASN A 316 -19.73 -2.61 -7.29
CA ASN A 316 -19.13 -1.29 -7.12
C ASN A 316 -17.66 -1.45 -6.78
N VAL A 317 -16.76 -0.90 -7.61
CA VAL A 317 -15.31 -1.04 -7.45
C VAL A 317 -14.67 0.32 -7.27
N ARG A 318 -13.82 0.44 -6.26
CA ARG A 318 -12.96 1.59 -6.00
C ARG A 318 -11.52 1.10 -5.99
N ARG A 319 -10.72 1.55 -6.95
CA ARG A 319 -9.35 1.09 -7.14
C ARG A 319 -8.43 2.25 -7.49
N THR A 320 -7.22 2.19 -6.95
CA THR A 320 -6.12 3.12 -7.27
C THR A 320 -4.86 2.28 -7.52
N ASP A 321 -3.99 2.70 -8.43
CA ASP A 321 -2.66 2.15 -8.66
C ASP A 321 -1.71 3.33 -8.78
N THR A 322 -0.75 3.43 -7.85
CA THR A 322 0.16 4.57 -7.77
C THR A 322 1.48 4.20 -7.13
N SER A 323 2.50 5.04 -7.37
CA SER A 323 3.80 4.94 -6.73
C SER A 323 4.13 6.27 -6.07
N ILE A 324 4.53 6.22 -4.80
CA ILE A 324 4.82 7.38 -3.96
C ILE A 324 6.09 7.13 -3.17
N GLN A 325 6.66 8.20 -2.63
CA GLN A 325 7.83 8.15 -1.75
C GLN A 325 7.50 8.91 -0.46
N LEU A 326 7.75 8.29 0.69
CA LEU A 326 7.40 8.78 2.04
C LEU A 326 8.51 8.42 3.03
N ALA A 327 8.58 9.15 4.13
CA ALA A 327 9.31 8.70 5.30
C ALA A 327 8.49 7.69 6.14
N PRO A 328 9.14 6.83 6.94
CA PRO A 328 8.44 5.92 7.85
C PRO A 328 7.54 6.69 8.82
N GLY A 329 6.26 6.26 8.93
CA GLY A 329 5.26 6.91 9.79
C GLY A 329 4.56 8.12 9.16
N GLU A 330 5.00 8.62 8.00
CA GLU A 330 4.29 9.67 7.29
C GLU A 330 3.06 9.13 6.58
N SER A 331 1.99 9.91 6.61
CA SER A 331 0.74 9.58 5.93
C SER A 331 0.55 10.45 4.70
N PHE A 332 0.11 9.85 3.60
CA PHE A 332 -0.16 10.56 2.35
C PHE A 332 -1.52 10.16 1.76
N ILE A 333 -2.25 11.13 1.22
CA ILE A 333 -3.51 10.88 0.51
C ILE A 333 -3.18 10.49 -0.93
N ILE A 334 -3.37 9.23 -1.27
CA ILE A 334 -3.02 8.67 -2.59
C ILE A 334 -4.14 8.83 -3.61
N SER A 335 -5.38 8.95 -3.16
CA SER A 335 -6.56 9.10 -4.03
C SER A 335 -7.69 9.75 -3.28
N GLY A 336 -8.51 10.49 -3.99
CA GLY A 336 -9.72 11.10 -3.47
C GLY A 336 -10.75 11.32 -4.58
N LEU A 337 -12.02 11.30 -4.21
CA LEU A 337 -13.14 11.62 -5.09
C LEU A 337 -14.17 12.43 -4.29
N ILE A 338 -14.60 13.54 -4.83
CA ILE A 338 -15.75 14.29 -4.36
C ILE A 338 -16.75 14.33 -5.51
N SER A 339 -17.93 13.79 -5.28
CA SER A 339 -19.02 13.78 -6.25
C SER A 339 -20.27 14.36 -5.60
N ARG A 340 -20.88 15.31 -6.28
CA ARG A 340 -22.17 15.89 -5.90
C ARG A 340 -23.14 15.78 -7.05
N SER A 341 -24.27 15.14 -6.79
CA SER A 341 -25.40 15.05 -7.72
C SER A 341 -26.59 15.78 -7.13
N THR A 342 -27.15 16.71 -7.86
CA THR A 342 -28.35 17.44 -7.43
C THR A 342 -29.40 17.31 -8.51
N PHE A 343 -30.57 16.83 -8.13
CA PHE A 343 -31.74 16.70 -8.98
C PHE A 343 -32.88 17.54 -8.41
N ALA A 344 -33.41 18.47 -9.18
CA ALA A 344 -34.54 19.29 -8.82
C ALA A 344 -35.57 19.19 -9.92
N ASN A 345 -36.74 18.71 -9.61
CA ASN A 345 -37.86 18.62 -10.53
C ASN A 345 -39.08 19.34 -9.95
N ALA A 346 -39.78 20.06 -10.79
CA ALA A 346 -41.02 20.76 -10.45
C ALA A 346 -42.04 20.55 -11.56
N ASP A 347 -43.01 19.68 -11.30
CA ASP A 347 -44.13 19.42 -12.17
C ASP A 347 -45.29 20.33 -11.77
N ARG A 348 -45.87 21.04 -12.71
CA ARG A 348 -46.96 22.01 -12.47
C ARG A 348 -48.01 21.97 -13.55
N LEU A 349 -49.24 22.29 -13.14
CA LEU A 349 -50.31 22.50 -14.10
C LEU A 349 -50.13 23.88 -14.76
N PRO A 350 -50.09 23.95 -16.10
CA PRO A 350 -49.94 25.23 -16.82
C PRO A 350 -51.01 26.24 -16.44
N GLY A 351 -50.60 27.45 -16.12
CA GLY A 351 -51.48 28.53 -15.71
C GLY A 351 -51.90 28.52 -14.23
N LEU A 352 -52.28 27.39 -13.66
CA LEU A 352 -52.70 27.29 -12.25
C LEU A 352 -51.50 27.19 -11.31
N GLY A 353 -50.47 26.47 -11.72
CA GLY A 353 -49.22 26.33 -10.95
C GLY A 353 -48.40 27.62 -10.85
N ASP A 354 -48.67 28.61 -11.69
CA ASP A 354 -47.96 29.88 -11.75
C ASP A 354 -48.58 30.97 -10.87
N ILE A 355 -49.77 30.72 -10.30
CA ILE A 355 -50.47 31.68 -9.41
C ILE A 355 -49.70 31.86 -8.13
N PRO A 356 -49.36 33.08 -7.69
CA PRO A 356 -48.73 33.34 -6.42
C PRO A 356 -49.55 32.75 -5.28
N ILE A 357 -48.89 32.06 -4.33
CA ILE A 357 -49.44 31.38 -3.15
C ILE A 357 -50.32 30.18 -3.51
N LEU A 358 -51.36 30.33 -4.31
CA LEU A 358 -52.28 29.23 -4.69
C LEU A 358 -51.64 28.21 -5.62
N GLY A 359 -50.65 28.61 -6.43
CA GLY A 359 -49.94 27.71 -7.33
C GLY A 359 -49.20 26.56 -6.62
N ALA A 360 -48.93 26.71 -5.31
CA ALA A 360 -48.38 25.61 -4.50
C ALA A 360 -49.30 24.37 -4.43
N LEU A 361 -50.59 24.56 -4.60
CA LEU A 361 -51.60 23.47 -4.62
C LEU A 361 -51.72 22.79 -5.99
N PHE A 362 -51.04 23.31 -7.02
CA PHE A 362 -51.08 22.82 -8.40
C PHE A 362 -49.70 22.44 -8.93
N ARG A 363 -48.73 22.25 -8.02
CA ARG A 363 -47.38 21.84 -8.35
C ARG A 363 -46.88 20.72 -7.43
N SER A 364 -45.97 19.88 -7.95
CA SER A 364 -45.20 18.90 -7.18
C SER A 364 -43.72 19.24 -7.35
N THR A 365 -43.00 19.31 -6.26
CA THR A 365 -41.57 19.61 -6.27
C THR A 365 -40.80 18.47 -5.58
N ARG A 366 -39.79 18.00 -6.27
CA ARG A 366 -38.85 17.01 -5.74
C ARG A 366 -37.43 17.56 -5.83
N PHE A 367 -36.75 17.55 -4.72
CA PHE A 367 -35.34 17.90 -4.59
C PHE A 367 -34.61 16.70 -4.03
N GLU A 368 -33.55 16.27 -4.72
CA GLU A 368 -32.70 15.17 -4.31
C GLU A 368 -31.24 15.60 -4.47
N GLN A 369 -30.46 15.45 -3.43
CA GLN A 369 -29.04 15.73 -3.43
C GLN A 369 -28.31 14.51 -2.87
N GLU A 370 -27.27 14.10 -3.58
CA GLU A 370 -26.36 13.03 -3.17
C GLU A 370 -24.93 13.55 -3.21
N ASP A 371 -24.28 13.56 -2.05
CA ASP A 371 -22.88 13.91 -1.89
C ASP A 371 -22.11 12.64 -1.56
N LYS A 372 -21.04 12.33 -2.31
CA LYS A 372 -20.14 11.22 -2.08
C LYS A 372 -18.70 11.72 -2.00
N GLU A 373 -18.01 11.31 -0.94
CA GLU A 373 -16.61 11.64 -0.72
C GLU A 373 -15.83 10.35 -0.45
N LEU A 374 -14.72 10.16 -1.16
CA LEU A 374 -13.82 9.03 -1.00
C LEU A 374 -12.42 9.56 -0.74
N LEU A 375 -11.73 8.99 0.25
CA LEU A 375 -10.32 9.26 0.53
C LEU A 375 -9.59 7.95 0.75
N MET A 376 -8.40 7.83 0.15
CA MET A 376 -7.47 6.73 0.39
C MET A 376 -6.15 7.29 0.92
N ILE A 377 -5.76 6.85 2.11
CA ILE A 377 -4.57 7.30 2.84
C ILE A 377 -3.66 6.10 3.04
N VAL A 378 -2.36 6.27 2.89
CA VAL A 378 -1.35 5.25 3.12
C VAL A 378 -0.30 5.74 4.10
N THR A 379 0.18 4.83 4.96
CA THR A 379 1.22 5.09 5.97
C THR A 379 2.14 3.88 6.05
N PRO A 380 3.41 3.97 5.62
CA PRO A 380 4.40 2.91 5.77
C PRO A 380 5.12 3.01 7.12
N HIS A 381 5.45 1.86 7.71
CA HIS A 381 6.24 1.73 8.93
C HIS A 381 7.37 0.71 8.74
N LEU A 382 8.57 1.03 9.20
CA LEU A 382 9.64 0.04 9.29
C LEU A 382 9.39 -0.82 10.52
N VAL A 383 9.30 -2.14 10.34
CA VAL A 383 8.98 -3.07 11.42
C VAL A 383 10.05 -4.15 11.55
N LYS A 384 10.22 -4.64 12.77
CA LYS A 384 11.10 -5.77 13.09
C LYS A 384 10.26 -6.96 13.56
N PRO A 385 10.68 -8.19 13.30
CA PRO A 385 10.02 -9.37 13.87
C PRO A 385 10.00 -9.31 15.40
N ILE A 386 8.92 -9.83 15.97
CA ILE A 386 8.80 -9.99 17.42
C ILE A 386 9.88 -10.95 17.91
N ALA A 387 10.56 -10.64 19.00
CA ALA A 387 11.59 -11.49 19.58
C ALA A 387 10.99 -12.85 19.98
N LYS A 388 11.78 -13.93 19.86
CA LYS A 388 11.34 -15.30 20.15
C LYS A 388 10.74 -15.48 21.54
N ASP A 389 11.25 -14.73 22.53
CA ASP A 389 10.87 -14.84 23.93
C ASP A 389 9.88 -13.74 24.37
N ALA A 390 9.39 -12.92 23.43
CA ALA A 390 8.41 -11.90 23.75
C ALA A 390 7.00 -12.50 23.86
N GLU A 391 6.22 -12.04 24.83
CA GLU A 391 4.81 -12.39 24.92
C GLU A 391 4.05 -11.80 23.74
N LEU A 392 3.30 -12.65 23.04
CA LEU A 392 2.45 -12.22 21.95
C LEU A 392 1.26 -11.41 22.51
N PRO A 393 0.82 -10.36 21.82
CA PRO A 393 -0.42 -9.65 22.20
C PRO A 393 -1.63 -10.59 22.16
N GLU A 394 -2.61 -10.34 23.04
CA GLU A 394 -3.87 -11.09 23.05
C GLU A 394 -4.52 -11.06 21.66
N LEU A 395 -4.95 -12.21 21.15
CA LEU A 395 -5.59 -12.28 19.84
C LEU A 395 -6.97 -11.61 19.87
N PRO A 396 -7.35 -10.92 18.78
CA PRO A 396 -8.70 -10.38 18.65
C PRO A 396 -9.75 -11.49 18.84
N GLY A 397 -10.68 -11.31 19.76
CA GLY A 397 -11.71 -12.29 20.05
C GLY A 397 -11.33 -13.44 20.99
N GLU A 398 -10.11 -13.51 21.49
CA GLU A 398 -9.69 -14.55 22.45
C GLU A 398 -10.57 -14.54 23.70
N THR A 399 -11.02 -13.36 24.14
CA THR A 399 -11.97 -13.21 25.25
C THR A 399 -13.30 -13.94 24.99
N TYR A 400 -13.68 -14.13 23.72
CA TYR A 400 -14.92 -14.80 23.32
C TYR A 400 -14.72 -16.28 23.01
N SER A 401 -13.50 -16.75 22.80
CA SER A 401 -13.21 -18.16 22.45
C SER A 401 -13.65 -19.14 23.53
N ASN A 402 -13.63 -18.70 24.79
CA ASN A 402 -14.02 -19.48 25.95
C ASN A 402 -15.43 -19.09 26.48
N TYR A 403 -16.18 -18.30 25.73
CA TYR A 403 -17.50 -17.86 26.13
C TYR A 403 -18.54 -18.98 25.85
N ALA A 404 -18.85 -19.76 26.86
CA ALA A 404 -19.88 -20.80 26.84
C ALA A 404 -20.93 -20.50 27.91
N PRO A 405 -21.97 -19.68 27.60
CA PRO A 405 -23.00 -19.35 28.57
C PRO A 405 -23.86 -20.57 28.91
N SER A 406 -24.24 -20.70 30.18
CA SER A 406 -25.19 -21.72 30.58
C SER A 406 -26.59 -21.38 30.09
N PHE A 407 -27.48 -22.39 30.00
CA PHE A 407 -28.86 -22.16 29.60
C PHE A 407 -29.59 -21.17 30.54
N THR A 408 -29.26 -21.17 31.81
CA THR A 408 -29.79 -20.22 32.80
C THR A 408 -29.29 -18.80 32.57
N ASP A 409 -28.02 -18.64 32.14
CA ASP A 409 -27.47 -17.32 31.77
C ASP A 409 -28.17 -16.76 30.53
N MET A 410 -28.47 -17.63 29.53
CA MET A 410 -29.23 -17.24 28.34
C MET A 410 -30.66 -16.80 28.63
N LEU A 411 -31.28 -17.33 29.72
CA LEU A 411 -32.67 -17.06 30.03
C LEU A 411 -32.83 -15.81 30.94
N PHE A 412 -31.89 -15.54 31.84
CA PHE A 412 -32.03 -14.56 32.90
C PHE A 412 -31.00 -13.41 32.88
N ARG A 413 -29.99 -13.48 32.04
CA ARG A 413 -28.97 -12.42 31.89
C ARG A 413 -29.10 -11.74 30.54
N ASP A 414 -28.97 -10.41 30.55
CA ASP A 414 -28.84 -9.59 29.36
C ASP A 414 -27.38 -9.75 28.82
N MET A 415 -27.19 -10.73 27.95
CA MET A 415 -25.87 -11.20 27.50
C MET A 415 -25.09 -10.14 26.74
N ASP A 416 -25.77 -9.24 26.04
CA ASP A 416 -25.13 -8.22 25.22
C ASP A 416 -24.37 -7.17 26.04
N LYS A 417 -24.89 -6.81 27.21
CA LYS A 417 -24.29 -5.73 28.03
C LYS A 417 -23.05 -6.16 28.79
N GLU A 418 -22.96 -7.41 29.27
CA GLU A 418 -21.76 -7.88 29.98
C GLU A 418 -20.63 -8.23 29.03
N ALA A 419 -20.91 -8.82 27.88
CA ALA A 419 -19.91 -9.14 26.85
C ALA A 419 -19.29 -7.86 26.26
N VAL A 420 -20.12 -6.87 25.93
CA VAL A 420 -19.67 -5.56 25.41
C VAL A 420 -18.88 -4.79 26.47
N ASN A 421 -19.29 -4.80 27.72
CA ASN A 421 -18.59 -4.09 28.81
C ASN A 421 -17.21 -4.72 29.13
N ARG A 422 -17.08 -6.05 29.08
CA ARG A 422 -15.79 -6.72 29.24
C ARG A 422 -14.85 -6.48 28.05
N ALA A 423 -15.39 -6.51 26.84
CA ALA A 423 -14.63 -6.18 25.62
C ALA A 423 -14.18 -4.71 25.65
N SER A 424 -15.07 -3.77 25.97
CA SER A 424 -14.75 -2.32 25.98
C SER A 424 -13.78 -1.92 27.08
N SER A 425 -13.74 -2.62 28.21
CA SER A 425 -12.80 -2.32 29.30
C SER A 425 -11.36 -2.81 29.02
N LYS A 426 -11.20 -3.88 28.23
CA LYS A 426 -9.90 -4.41 27.81
C LYS A 426 -9.35 -3.70 26.56
N THR A 427 -10.19 -3.35 25.59
CA THR A 427 -9.77 -2.68 24.35
C THR A 427 -9.27 -1.25 24.57
N ARG A 428 -9.53 -0.65 25.73
CA ARG A 428 -8.97 0.66 26.11
C ARG A 428 -7.48 0.62 26.49
N LYS A 429 -6.86 -0.55 26.61
CA LYS A 429 -5.44 -0.75 26.98
C LYS A 429 -4.55 -1.28 25.88
N SER A 430 -5.10 -1.69 24.75
CA SER A 430 -4.31 -2.07 23.59
C SER A 430 -4.67 -1.14 22.43
N ASP A 431 -3.81 -0.19 22.12
CA ASP A 431 -3.75 0.36 20.77
C ASP A 431 -3.57 -0.84 19.84
N VAL A 432 -4.60 -1.14 19.04
CA VAL A 432 -4.54 -2.16 18.02
C VAL A 432 -3.69 -1.62 16.89
N GLY A 433 -2.40 -1.76 17.04
CA GLY A 433 -1.41 -1.49 16.03
C GLY A 433 -0.25 -2.44 16.24
N PHE A 434 0.19 -3.13 15.21
CA PHE A 434 1.38 -3.98 15.23
C PHE A 434 2.67 -3.16 15.40
N ALA A 435 2.58 -1.85 15.66
CA ALA A 435 3.71 -0.94 15.86
C ALA A 435 3.74 -0.43 17.30
N ASN A 436 4.72 -0.88 18.05
CA ASN A 436 5.38 -0.20 19.16
C ASN A 436 6.80 0.14 18.73
#